data_fd7555b5bd84717b0f2a74e1e05f76f4
#
_entry.id   fd7555b5bd84717b0f2a74e1e05f76f4
#
_cell.length_a   1.000
_cell.length_b   1.000
_cell.length_c   1.000
_cell.angle_alpha   90.00
_cell.angle_beta   90.00
_cell.angle_gamma   90.00
#
_symmetry.space_group_name_H-M   'P 1'
#
loop_
_entity.id
_entity.type
_entity.pdbx_description
1 polymer ?
#
loop_
_entity_poly.entity_id
_entity_poly.type
_entity_poly.pdbx_seq_one_letter_code
_entity_poly.pdbx_strand_id
1 'polypeptide(L)'
;FAAQNTGRVFAVGKYQIIPKTMKGFRDYLIAQGIDTSRRKFDASLQNMFGPYSINQKRAKVGRFLRGDTSVSLDTAQLELAAEYASIGVPYDMKKGSYNGKYPLRDIKKGESLYSGTGSNYAPAAHTDSIRSMLQKLREKASYEDQSSSNIIINSDQIASNNQPQVNTDSPDINISVASGGGDPFDGLYVM
;
A
#
# COMPACT_ATOMS: atom_id res chain seq x y z
N PHE A 1 7.81 20.94 6.85
CA PHE A 1 8.30 20.73 5.46
C PHE A 1 9.34 21.79 5.03
N ALA A 2 9.58 22.88 5.79
CA ALA A 2 10.45 23.96 5.36
C ALA A 2 11.96 23.74 5.58
N ALA A 3 12.38 22.72 6.29
CA ALA A 3 13.78 22.59 6.76
C ALA A 3 14.71 21.81 5.82
N GLN A 4 14.30 21.49 4.59
CA GLN A 4 15.03 20.50 3.78
C GLN A 4 15.90 21.08 2.66
N ASN A 5 16.21 22.35 2.70
CA ASN A 5 17.04 22.95 1.64
C ASN A 5 18.54 22.99 1.95
N THR A 6 19.00 22.20 2.93
CA THR A 6 20.43 22.19 3.34
C THR A 6 21.28 21.15 2.58
N GLY A 7 20.74 20.51 1.55
CA GLY A 7 21.51 19.59 0.68
C GLY A 7 22.01 18.29 1.33
N ARG A 8 21.70 18.04 2.58
CA ARG A 8 22.22 16.89 3.36
C ARG A 8 21.19 15.83 3.74
N VAL A 9 19.88 16.13 3.69
CA VAL A 9 18.85 15.12 3.99
C VAL A 9 18.36 14.52 2.69
N PHE A 10 18.77 13.29 2.43
CA PHE A 10 18.43 12.59 1.20
C PHE A 10 17.08 11.88 1.30
N ALA A 11 16.78 11.27 2.44
CA ALA A 11 15.53 10.55 2.68
C ALA A 11 15.08 10.68 4.14
N VAL A 12 13.76 10.65 4.40
CA VAL A 12 13.19 10.85 5.72
C VAL A 12 12.10 9.85 6.07
N GLY A 13 11.95 9.58 7.37
CA GLY A 13 10.89 8.77 7.94
C GLY A 13 11.00 7.28 7.63
N LYS A 14 10.01 6.52 8.11
CA LYS A 14 10.00 5.05 7.99
C LYS A 14 10.01 4.53 6.55
N TYR A 15 9.54 5.32 5.60
CA TYR A 15 9.52 4.96 4.18
C TYR A 15 10.70 5.54 3.39
N GLN A 16 11.68 6.15 4.04
CA GLN A 16 12.86 6.74 3.39
C GLN A 16 12.47 7.65 2.21
N ILE A 17 11.54 8.59 2.46
CA ILE A 17 10.93 9.43 1.42
C ILE A 17 11.92 10.51 0.99
N ILE A 18 12.26 10.54 -0.30
CA ILE A 18 13.11 11.58 -0.90
C ILE A 18 12.32 12.88 -1.14
N PRO A 19 12.99 14.05 -1.22
CA PRO A 19 12.32 15.35 -1.33
C PRO A 19 11.31 15.46 -2.48
N LYS A 20 11.60 14.90 -3.65
CA LYS A 20 10.68 14.89 -4.79
C LYS A 20 9.39 14.13 -4.50
N THR A 21 9.50 12.98 -3.86
CA THR A 21 8.35 12.15 -3.46
C THR A 21 7.54 12.84 -2.37
N MET A 22 8.23 13.48 -1.40
CA MET A 22 7.59 14.28 -0.35
C MET A 22 6.75 15.42 -0.92
N LYS A 23 7.26 16.10 -1.94
CA LYS A 23 6.48 17.16 -2.62
C LYS A 23 5.18 16.60 -3.20
N GLY A 24 5.23 15.50 -3.96
CA GLY A 24 4.02 14.88 -4.53
C GLY A 24 3.03 14.42 -3.47
N PHE A 25 3.50 13.88 -2.35
CA PHE A 25 2.65 13.51 -1.22
C PHE A 25 1.98 14.73 -0.58
N ARG A 26 2.73 15.82 -0.38
CA ARG A 26 2.17 17.08 0.12
C ARG A 26 1.10 17.63 -0.80
N ASP A 27 1.35 17.67 -2.11
CA ASP A 27 0.39 18.16 -3.11
C ASP A 27 -0.91 17.32 -3.06
N TYR A 28 -0.79 16.00 -2.90
CA TYR A 28 -1.93 15.11 -2.70
C TYR A 28 -2.70 15.43 -1.42
N LEU A 29 -2.04 15.65 -0.28
CA LEU A 29 -2.70 15.99 0.99
C LEU A 29 -3.48 17.31 0.88
N ILE A 30 -2.89 18.31 0.23
CA ILE A 30 -3.55 19.61 -0.03
C ILE A 30 -4.82 19.40 -0.89
N ALA A 31 -4.75 18.56 -1.92
CA ALA A 31 -5.90 18.23 -2.75
C ALA A 31 -7.02 17.50 -1.98
N GLN A 32 -6.68 16.81 -0.86
CA GLN A 32 -7.64 16.21 0.07
C GLN A 32 -8.14 17.18 1.15
N GLY A 33 -7.81 18.48 1.06
CA GLY A 33 -8.22 19.49 2.05
C GLY A 33 -7.40 19.46 3.35
N ILE A 34 -6.27 18.75 3.38
CA ILE A 34 -5.43 18.64 4.58
C ILE A 34 -4.40 19.78 4.58
N ASP A 35 -4.50 20.69 5.54
CA ASP A 35 -3.50 21.75 5.72
C ASP A 35 -2.15 21.16 6.15
N THR A 36 -1.14 21.34 5.32
CA THR A 36 0.24 20.89 5.57
C THR A 36 1.19 22.01 5.94
N SER A 37 0.74 23.26 6.01
CA SER A 37 1.61 24.44 6.17
C SER A 37 2.36 24.43 7.51
N ARG A 38 1.73 23.97 8.58
CA ARG A 38 2.26 23.90 9.93
C ARG A 38 2.44 22.48 10.49
N ARG A 39 2.12 21.46 9.69
CA ARG A 39 2.25 20.07 10.15
C ARG A 39 3.70 19.58 10.09
N LYS A 40 4.12 18.92 11.16
CA LYS A 40 5.36 18.15 11.18
C LYS A 40 5.11 16.83 10.44
N PHE A 41 6.17 16.27 9.88
CA PHE A 41 6.14 14.92 9.29
C PHE A 41 6.23 13.87 10.42
N ASP A 42 5.16 13.76 11.20
CA ASP A 42 4.99 12.87 12.34
C ASP A 42 4.52 11.45 11.92
N ALA A 43 4.33 10.58 12.90
CA ALA A 43 3.88 9.21 12.65
C ALA A 43 2.52 9.16 11.92
N SER A 44 1.59 10.06 12.22
CA SER A 44 0.29 10.14 11.57
C SER A 44 0.43 10.40 10.06
N LEU A 45 1.22 11.43 9.68
CA LEU A 45 1.47 11.71 8.26
C LEU A 45 2.26 10.60 7.57
N GLN A 46 3.21 9.97 8.29
CA GLN A 46 3.92 8.81 7.76
C GLN A 46 2.98 7.62 7.49
N ASN A 47 2.00 7.38 8.35
CA ASN A 47 0.99 6.33 8.12
C ASN A 47 0.13 6.61 6.88
N MET A 48 -0.20 7.86 6.59
CA MET A 48 -0.93 8.25 5.38
C MET A 48 -0.10 8.07 4.10
N PHE A 49 1.22 8.05 4.18
CA PHE A 49 2.09 7.91 3.01
C PHE A 49 1.99 6.51 2.38
N GLY A 50 1.87 5.45 3.16
CA GLY A 50 1.74 4.08 2.64
C GLY A 50 0.57 3.92 1.67
N PRO A 51 -0.68 4.21 2.09
CA PRO A 51 -1.85 4.22 1.21
C PRO A 51 -1.70 5.13 -0.01
N TYR A 52 -1.17 6.34 0.15
CA TYR A 52 -0.87 7.22 -0.98
C TYR A 52 0.11 6.58 -1.98
N SER A 53 1.20 6.03 -1.49
CA SER A 53 2.23 5.41 -2.34
C SER A 53 1.63 4.27 -3.18
N ILE A 54 0.83 3.41 -2.57
CA ILE A 54 0.27 2.22 -3.20
C ILE A 54 -0.92 2.55 -4.10
N ASN A 55 -1.83 3.43 -3.67
CA ASN A 55 -3.09 3.66 -4.38
C ASN A 55 -3.05 4.83 -5.38
N GLN A 56 -2.15 5.78 -5.17
CA GLN A 56 -2.05 6.97 -6.03
C GLN A 56 -0.77 6.96 -6.87
N LYS A 57 0.38 6.86 -6.24
CA LYS A 57 1.67 6.95 -6.93
C LYS A 57 1.99 5.67 -7.71
N ARG A 58 1.69 4.51 -7.14
CA ARG A 58 1.89 3.16 -7.70
C ARG A 58 0.56 2.42 -7.84
N ALA A 59 -0.40 3.07 -8.47
CA ALA A 59 -1.79 2.61 -8.53
C ALA A 59 -1.98 1.16 -8.99
N LYS A 60 -1.06 0.61 -9.79
CA LYS A 60 -1.10 -0.81 -10.18
C LYS A 60 -0.89 -1.74 -9.00
N VAL A 61 -0.11 -1.35 -7.98
CA VAL A 61 0.02 -2.15 -6.74
C VAL A 61 -1.33 -2.23 -6.04
N GLY A 62 -1.97 -1.09 -5.80
CA GLY A 62 -3.29 -1.06 -5.17
C GLY A 62 -4.35 -1.83 -5.97
N ARG A 63 -4.35 -1.72 -7.30
CA ARG A 63 -5.25 -2.49 -8.17
C ARG A 63 -5.02 -4.00 -8.02
N PHE A 64 -3.76 -4.44 -8.04
CA PHE A 64 -3.41 -5.84 -7.82
C PHE A 64 -3.92 -6.35 -6.46
N LEU A 65 -3.70 -5.60 -5.39
CA LEU A 65 -4.13 -5.97 -4.04
C LEU A 65 -5.67 -6.06 -3.91
N ARG A 66 -6.41 -5.24 -4.65
CA ARG A 66 -7.89 -5.31 -4.71
C ARG A 66 -8.42 -6.37 -5.70
N GLY A 67 -7.59 -7.29 -6.16
CA GLY A 67 -8.02 -8.41 -6.98
C GLY A 67 -8.11 -8.15 -8.48
N ASP A 68 -7.70 -6.98 -8.99
CA ASP A 68 -7.72 -6.68 -10.43
C ASP A 68 -6.84 -7.68 -11.21
N THR A 69 -7.49 -8.51 -12.02
CA THR A 69 -6.84 -9.56 -12.80
C THR A 69 -6.03 -9.04 -13.99
N SER A 70 -6.25 -7.79 -14.41
CA SER A 70 -5.47 -7.16 -15.47
C SER A 70 -4.07 -6.75 -15.02
N VAL A 71 -3.80 -6.75 -13.71
CA VAL A 71 -2.50 -6.46 -13.13
C VAL A 71 -1.86 -7.75 -12.60
N SER A 72 -0.74 -8.15 -13.19
CA SER A 72 0.00 -9.32 -12.74
C SER A 72 0.81 -9.04 -11.47
N LEU A 73 1.17 -10.10 -10.73
CA LEU A 73 2.10 -10.03 -9.60
C LEU A 73 3.44 -9.42 -10.00
N ASP A 74 3.97 -9.74 -11.18
CA ASP A 74 5.22 -9.16 -11.69
C ASP A 74 5.09 -7.66 -11.91
N THR A 75 3.96 -7.20 -12.45
CA THR A 75 3.69 -5.77 -12.60
C THR A 75 3.63 -5.07 -11.25
N ALA A 76 2.93 -5.63 -10.26
CA ALA A 76 2.85 -5.05 -8.92
C ALA A 76 4.22 -4.98 -8.25
N GLN A 77 5.03 -6.04 -8.33
CA GLN A 77 6.38 -6.05 -7.78
C GLN A 77 7.30 -5.05 -8.48
N LEU A 78 7.24 -4.93 -9.82
CA LEU A 78 8.05 -3.96 -10.57
C LEU A 78 7.70 -2.51 -10.17
N GLU A 79 6.44 -2.21 -9.93
CA GLU A 79 6.02 -0.90 -9.45
C GLU A 79 6.54 -0.61 -8.03
N LEU A 80 6.59 -1.61 -7.14
CA LEU A 80 7.24 -1.47 -5.83
C LEU A 80 8.76 -1.29 -5.96
N ALA A 81 9.43 -2.05 -6.85
CA ALA A 81 10.85 -1.87 -7.13
C ALA A 81 11.17 -0.47 -7.70
N ALA A 82 10.21 0.12 -8.41
CA ALA A 82 10.33 1.50 -8.90
C ALA A 82 10.08 2.56 -7.83
N GLU A 83 9.53 2.19 -6.67
CA GLU A 83 9.41 3.08 -5.51
C GLU A 83 10.57 2.89 -4.53
N TYR A 84 10.97 1.66 -4.27
CA TYR A 84 11.93 1.29 -3.23
C TYR A 84 13.13 0.56 -3.84
N ALA A 85 14.30 1.18 -3.78
CA ALA A 85 15.55 0.62 -4.34
C ALA A 85 15.97 -0.71 -3.70
N SER A 86 15.49 -1.01 -2.50
CA SER A 86 15.73 -2.28 -1.79
C SER A 86 14.83 -3.43 -2.24
N ILE A 87 13.85 -3.18 -3.11
CA ILE A 87 12.99 -4.22 -3.68
C ILE A 87 13.56 -4.65 -5.04
N GLY A 88 13.81 -5.94 -5.19
CA GLY A 88 14.33 -6.51 -6.43
C GLY A 88 13.28 -6.62 -7.53
N VAL A 89 13.72 -6.46 -8.78
CA VAL A 89 12.86 -6.64 -9.96
C VAL A 89 12.38 -8.09 -10.11
N PRO A 90 11.19 -8.32 -10.65
CA PRO A 90 10.58 -9.66 -10.73
C PRO A 90 11.20 -10.58 -11.80
N TYR A 91 11.92 -10.03 -12.77
CA TYR A 91 12.54 -10.74 -13.90
C TYR A 91 13.79 -10.01 -14.41
N ASP A 92 14.55 -10.66 -15.29
CA ASP A 92 15.71 -10.05 -15.96
C ASP A 92 15.28 -8.86 -16.80
N MET A 93 15.99 -7.75 -16.70
CA MET A 93 15.66 -6.52 -17.41
C MET A 93 16.86 -5.98 -18.20
N LYS A 94 16.58 -5.49 -19.39
CA LYS A 94 17.56 -4.79 -20.23
C LYS A 94 17.70 -3.32 -19.82
N LYS A 95 18.89 -2.77 -20.05
CA LYS A 95 19.12 -1.33 -19.89
C LYS A 95 18.02 -0.51 -20.55
N GLY A 96 17.48 0.47 -19.83
CA GLY A 96 16.46 1.40 -20.34
C GLY A 96 15.07 0.82 -20.53
N SER A 97 14.82 -0.46 -20.20
CA SER A 97 13.52 -1.12 -20.45
C SER A 97 12.36 -0.60 -19.59
N TYR A 98 12.63 0.10 -18.49
CA TYR A 98 11.63 0.76 -17.67
C TYR A 98 11.63 2.27 -17.89
N ASN A 99 10.53 2.78 -18.46
CA ASN A 99 10.33 4.21 -18.79
C ASN A 99 11.46 4.84 -19.62
N GLY A 100 12.16 4.05 -20.45
CA GLY A 100 13.25 4.50 -21.31
C GLY A 100 14.54 4.89 -20.56
N LYS A 101 14.58 4.74 -19.23
CA LYS A 101 15.67 5.23 -18.40
C LYS A 101 16.33 4.15 -17.54
N TYR A 102 15.57 3.35 -16.85
CA TYR A 102 16.06 2.34 -15.92
C TYR A 102 15.84 0.92 -16.46
N PRO A 103 16.63 -0.03 -16.02
CA PRO A 103 17.89 0.12 -15.27
C PRO A 103 19.00 0.74 -16.13
N LEU A 104 20.09 1.22 -15.51
CA LEU A 104 21.23 1.83 -16.24
C LEU A 104 22.16 0.81 -16.91
N ARG A 105 22.02 -0.46 -16.57
CA ARG A 105 22.68 -1.63 -17.19
C ARG A 105 21.68 -2.78 -17.25
N ASP A 106 22.03 -3.86 -17.94
CA ASP A 106 21.29 -5.10 -17.82
C ASP A 106 21.35 -5.61 -16.37
N ILE A 107 20.21 -6.04 -15.83
CA ILE A 107 20.08 -6.55 -14.47
C ILE A 107 19.35 -7.89 -14.46
N LYS A 108 19.59 -8.67 -13.43
CA LYS A 108 18.95 -9.96 -13.19
C LYS A 108 17.76 -9.83 -12.23
N LYS A 109 16.82 -10.80 -12.32
CA LYS A 109 15.77 -10.96 -11.30
C LYS A 109 16.38 -10.83 -9.90
N GLY A 110 15.71 -10.06 -9.05
CA GLY A 110 16.14 -9.82 -7.67
C GLY A 110 17.12 -8.66 -7.50
N GLU A 111 17.71 -8.12 -8.56
CA GLU A 111 18.53 -6.92 -8.44
C GLU A 111 17.65 -5.66 -8.33
N SER A 112 18.23 -4.60 -7.76
CA SER A 112 17.57 -3.29 -7.71
C SER A 112 17.35 -2.72 -9.12
N LEU A 113 16.18 -2.15 -9.37
CA LEU A 113 15.92 -1.38 -10.60
C LEU A 113 16.93 -0.23 -10.78
N TYR A 114 17.48 0.27 -9.68
CA TYR A 114 18.47 1.37 -9.64
C TYR A 114 19.90 0.89 -9.54
N SER A 115 20.18 -0.39 -9.82
CA SER A 115 21.55 -0.91 -9.88
C SER A 115 22.42 -0.09 -10.84
N GLY A 116 23.64 0.26 -10.38
CA GLY A 116 24.55 1.17 -11.12
C GLY A 116 24.36 2.65 -10.74
N THR A 117 23.45 2.98 -9.84
CA THR A 117 23.30 4.33 -9.27
C THR A 117 23.70 4.31 -7.78
N GLY A 118 24.90 4.78 -7.46
CA GLY A 118 25.37 4.82 -6.07
C GLY A 118 25.36 3.45 -5.38
N SER A 119 24.95 3.43 -4.11
CA SER A 119 24.91 2.23 -3.25
C SER A 119 23.55 1.49 -3.27
N ASN A 120 22.71 1.71 -4.28
CA ASN A 120 21.42 1.04 -4.36
C ASN A 120 21.58 -0.47 -4.53
N TYR A 121 21.03 -1.22 -3.58
CA TYR A 121 21.11 -2.66 -3.51
C TYR A 121 19.75 -3.24 -3.08
N ALA A 122 19.33 -4.33 -3.73
CA ALA A 122 18.20 -5.14 -3.33
C ALA A 122 18.73 -6.53 -2.93
N PRO A 123 18.50 -6.99 -1.69
CA PRO A 123 18.88 -8.35 -1.30
C PRO A 123 18.05 -9.36 -2.09
N ALA A 124 18.68 -10.26 -2.84
CA ALA A 124 18.00 -11.25 -3.68
C ALA A 124 17.00 -12.12 -2.89
N ALA A 125 17.34 -12.45 -1.63
CA ALA A 125 16.47 -13.21 -0.74
C ALA A 125 15.11 -12.50 -0.43
N HIS A 126 15.04 -11.17 -0.57
CA HIS A 126 13.81 -10.42 -0.31
C HIS A 126 12.82 -10.50 -1.48
N THR A 127 13.26 -10.83 -2.68
CA THR A 127 12.41 -10.84 -3.88
C THR A 127 11.25 -11.82 -3.74
N ASP A 128 11.51 -13.05 -3.33
CA ASP A 128 10.47 -14.07 -3.16
C ASP A 128 9.60 -13.79 -1.93
N SER A 129 10.17 -13.20 -0.87
CA SER A 129 9.41 -12.75 0.30
C SER A 129 8.40 -11.66 -0.05
N ILE A 130 8.80 -10.65 -0.84
CA ILE A 130 7.91 -9.60 -1.33
C ILE A 130 6.78 -10.18 -2.20
N ARG A 131 7.09 -11.13 -3.09
CA ARG A 131 6.09 -11.80 -3.92
C ARG A 131 5.06 -12.53 -3.07
N SER A 132 5.53 -13.33 -2.13
CA SER A 132 4.69 -14.07 -1.19
C SER A 132 3.80 -13.13 -0.36
N MET A 133 4.36 -12.01 0.11
CA MET A 133 3.62 -11.00 0.84
C MET A 133 2.51 -10.35 -0.02
N LEU A 134 2.81 -9.96 -1.24
CA LEU A 134 1.81 -9.38 -2.16
C LEU A 134 0.65 -10.35 -2.43
N GLN A 135 0.93 -11.65 -2.61
CA GLN A 135 -0.10 -12.67 -2.79
C GLN A 135 -0.98 -12.81 -1.55
N LYS A 136 -0.38 -12.93 -0.36
CA LYS A 136 -1.12 -13.03 0.90
C LYS A 136 -2.00 -11.82 1.17
N LEU A 137 -1.51 -10.61 0.89
CA LEU A 137 -2.30 -9.39 1.04
C LEU A 137 -3.49 -9.35 0.09
N ARG A 138 -3.30 -9.78 -1.17
CA ARG A 138 -4.38 -9.90 -2.14
C ARG A 138 -5.44 -10.91 -1.69
N GLU A 139 -5.03 -12.08 -1.22
CA GLU A 139 -5.91 -13.12 -0.70
C GLU A 139 -6.72 -12.59 0.49
N LYS A 140 -6.06 -11.92 1.45
CA LYS A 140 -6.72 -11.32 2.62
C LYS A 140 -7.77 -10.29 2.21
N ALA A 141 -7.45 -9.37 1.31
CA ALA A 141 -8.39 -8.36 0.82
C ALA A 141 -9.62 -9.00 0.14
N SER A 142 -9.42 -10.06 -0.65
CA SER A 142 -10.52 -10.82 -1.28
C SER A 142 -11.43 -11.49 -0.25
N TYR A 143 -10.88 -11.94 0.86
CA TYR A 143 -11.64 -12.58 1.93
C TYR A 143 -12.50 -11.57 2.71
N GLU A 144 -11.96 -10.39 2.97
CA GLU A 144 -12.68 -9.30 3.66
C GLU A 144 -13.85 -8.78 2.83
N ASP A 145 -13.68 -8.63 1.51
CA ASP A 145 -14.77 -8.24 0.59
C ASP A 145 -15.89 -9.28 0.56
N GLN A 146 -15.57 -10.58 0.53
CA GLN A 146 -16.55 -11.65 0.55
C GLN A 146 -17.29 -11.74 1.88
N SER A 147 -16.60 -11.56 3.00
CA SER A 147 -17.21 -11.55 4.33
C SER A 147 -18.16 -10.39 4.51
N SER A 148 -17.81 -9.20 4.05
CA SER A 148 -18.67 -8.01 4.08
C SER A 148 -19.91 -8.19 3.21
N SER A 149 -19.77 -8.80 2.04
CA SER A 149 -20.91 -9.10 1.14
C SER A 149 -21.88 -10.13 1.75
N ASN A 150 -21.38 -11.14 2.43
CA ASN A 150 -22.21 -12.15 3.11
C ASN A 150 -22.99 -11.59 4.29
N ILE A 151 -22.43 -10.62 5.01
CA ILE A 151 -23.15 -9.92 6.12
C ILE A 151 -24.30 -9.10 5.58
N ILE A 152 -24.15 -8.42 4.45
CA ILE A 152 -25.21 -7.64 3.81
C ILE A 152 -26.35 -8.55 3.33
N ILE A 153 -26.05 -9.69 2.71
CA ILE A 153 -27.07 -10.66 2.25
C ILE A 153 -27.87 -11.20 3.43
N ASN A 154 -27.23 -11.51 4.55
CA ASN A 154 -27.93 -12.01 5.73
C ASN A 154 -28.81 -10.94 6.41
N SER A 155 -28.46 -9.66 6.36
CA SER A 155 -29.29 -8.57 6.89
C SER A 155 -30.54 -8.37 6.07
N ASP A 156 -30.49 -8.49 4.75
CA ASP A 156 -31.64 -8.35 3.86
C ASP A 156 -32.59 -9.55 3.97
N GLN A 157 -32.12 -10.74 4.25
CA GLN A 157 -32.95 -11.91 4.52
C GLN A 157 -33.68 -11.84 5.89
N ILE A 158 -33.08 -11.19 6.88
CA ILE A 158 -33.71 -10.99 8.19
C ILE A 158 -34.83 -9.96 8.10
N ALA A 159 -34.74 -8.95 7.25
CA ALA A 159 -35.74 -7.92 7.06
C ALA A 159 -37.03 -8.43 6.37
N SER A 160 -36.95 -9.51 5.57
CA SER A 160 -38.12 -10.05 4.83
C SER A 160 -38.91 -11.10 5.60
N ASN A 161 -38.46 -11.57 6.75
CA ASN A 161 -39.15 -12.61 7.55
C ASN A 161 -39.86 -12.09 8.81
N ASN A 162 -39.90 -10.78 9.08
CA ASN A 162 -40.56 -10.22 10.24
C ASN A 162 -41.92 -9.59 9.88
N GLN A 163 -42.99 -10.40 9.79
CA GLN A 163 -44.31 -9.96 10.23
C GLN A 163 -44.37 -10.02 11.76
N PRO A 164 -44.91 -9.00 12.42
CA PRO A 164 -44.85 -8.89 13.86
C PRO A 164 -45.76 -9.91 14.54
N GLN A 165 -45.18 -10.92 15.17
CA GLN A 165 -45.82 -11.62 16.28
C GLN A 165 -45.36 -10.93 17.58
N VAL A 166 -46.34 -10.24 18.23
CA VAL A 166 -46.15 -9.67 19.55
C VAL A 166 -46.04 -10.81 20.56
N ASN A 167 -44.86 -10.98 21.17
CA ASN A 167 -44.73 -11.67 22.45
C ASN A 167 -43.72 -10.91 23.32
N THR A 168 -44.25 -10.35 24.37
CA THR A 168 -43.56 -9.73 25.49
C THR A 168 -42.88 -10.83 26.31
N ASP A 169 -41.57 -10.81 26.36
CA ASP A 169 -40.68 -11.07 27.50
C ASP A 169 -39.24 -11.23 27.00
N SER A 170 -38.41 -10.26 27.35
CA SER A 170 -37.02 -10.20 26.92
C SER A 170 -36.08 -10.16 28.10
N PRO A 171 -34.84 -10.63 27.95
CA PRO A 171 -33.71 -9.92 28.56
C PRO A 171 -32.87 -9.21 27.52
N ASP A 172 -32.48 -7.98 27.85
CA ASP A 172 -31.58 -7.12 27.08
C ASP A 172 -30.20 -7.80 26.81
N ILE A 173 -29.92 -8.04 25.53
CA ILE A 173 -28.54 -8.39 25.11
C ILE A 173 -27.90 -7.13 24.52
N ASN A 174 -27.01 -6.56 25.31
CA ASN A 174 -26.19 -5.42 24.89
C ASN A 174 -25.03 -5.93 24.01
N ILE A 175 -25.14 -5.82 22.69
CA ILE A 175 -24.06 -6.12 21.76
C ILE A 175 -23.31 -4.82 21.48
N SER A 176 -22.17 -4.63 22.15
CA SER A 176 -21.22 -3.58 21.78
C SER A 176 -20.44 -4.03 20.55
N VAL A 177 -20.76 -3.45 19.40
CA VAL A 177 -19.95 -3.61 18.18
C VAL A 177 -18.70 -2.74 18.33
N ALA A 178 -17.58 -3.40 18.63
CA ALA A 178 -16.27 -2.75 18.51
C ALA A 178 -15.98 -2.53 17.03
N SER A 179 -16.00 -1.26 16.59
CA SER A 179 -15.54 -0.84 15.28
C SER A 179 -14.01 -0.95 15.25
N GLY A 180 -13.50 -2.14 14.95
CA GLY A 180 -12.09 -2.40 14.71
C GLY A 180 -11.72 -2.03 13.28
N GLY A 181 -11.60 -0.74 12.99
CA GLY A 181 -10.97 -0.24 11.76
C GLY A 181 -9.45 -0.40 11.87
N GLY A 182 -8.95 -1.63 11.79
CA GLY A 182 -7.52 -1.89 11.64
C GLY A 182 -7.12 -1.58 10.20
N ASP A 183 -6.15 -0.69 10.02
CA ASP A 183 -5.51 -0.41 8.74
C ASP A 183 -4.91 -1.73 8.19
N PRO A 184 -5.30 -2.21 7.00
CA PRO A 184 -4.79 -3.46 6.44
C PRO A 184 -3.27 -3.44 6.17
N PHE A 185 -2.61 -2.31 6.39
CA PHE A 185 -1.17 -2.12 6.17
C PHE A 185 -0.33 -2.04 7.45
N ASP A 186 -0.92 -2.31 8.62
CA ASP A 186 -0.24 -2.20 9.92
C ASP A 186 0.89 -3.23 10.15
N GLY A 187 1.17 -4.09 9.18
CA GLY A 187 2.25 -5.08 9.20
C GLY A 187 3.36 -4.87 8.16
N LEU A 188 3.32 -3.81 7.35
CA LEU A 188 4.27 -3.60 6.26
C LEU A 188 5.52 -2.84 6.72
N TYR A 189 6.26 -3.41 7.70
CA TYR A 189 7.60 -2.94 8.03
C TYR A 189 8.63 -3.64 7.15
N VAL A 190 9.08 -2.96 6.11
CA VAL A 190 10.29 -3.35 5.37
C VAL A 190 11.46 -2.59 5.99
N MET A 191 12.26 -3.29 6.77
CA MET A 191 13.55 -2.78 7.22
C MET A 191 14.54 -2.67 6.06
#